data_5c8d2f5fbf73e002dd86053ed06240aa
#
_entry.id   5c8d2f5fbf73e002dd86053ed06240aa
#
_cell.length_a   1.000
_cell.length_b   1.000
_cell.length_c   1.000
_cell.angle_alpha   90.00
_cell.angle_beta   90.00
_cell.angle_gamma   90.00
#
_symmetry.space_group_name_H-M   'P 1'
#
loop_
_entity.id
_entity.type
_entity.pdbx_description
1 polymer ?
#
loop_
_entity_poly.entity_id
_entity_poly.type
_entity_poly.pdbx_seq_one_letter_code
_entity_poly.pdbx_strand_id
1 'polypeptide(L)'
;MASRRRASPRKKPQQRRSRAMVEVLVEATTRVLLKDGYEACTTNRVAEVAGVSIGSVYQYFPDKESLVLAVMERHQEQLQAAMVVRLSELANADLATAVHEMLGAMLEAQRLQPRLHRVLLEQVPRIGALRRLHELNGQYAPLVEAWLETHRDQLGITNPSVAAWVLIGAVEGVLARVLMEKPGWLELGLLQEHLTRLVLSYLQPNVRRSKR
;
A
#
# COMPACT_ATOMS: atom_id res chain seq x y z
N MET A 1 18.53 1.15 -55.68
CA MET A 1 18.82 0.47 -54.40
C MET A 1 17.80 0.92 -53.36
N ALA A 2 16.80 0.11 -53.08
CA ALA A 2 15.69 0.44 -52.17
C ALA A 2 16.06 -0.03 -50.76
N SER A 3 16.15 0.92 -49.82
CA SER A 3 16.39 0.67 -48.39
C SER A 3 15.18 -0.03 -47.75
N ARG A 4 15.34 -1.30 -47.37
CA ARG A 4 14.37 -2.03 -46.56
C ARG A 4 14.35 -1.45 -45.14
N ARG A 5 13.29 -0.71 -44.80
CA ARG A 5 12.95 -0.34 -43.40
C ARG A 5 12.71 -1.63 -42.58
N ARG A 6 13.60 -1.92 -41.64
CA ARG A 6 13.38 -2.95 -40.60
C ARG A 6 12.19 -2.55 -39.76
N ALA A 7 11.10 -3.28 -39.83
CA ALA A 7 9.96 -3.15 -38.95
C ALA A 7 10.35 -3.56 -37.52
N SER A 8 10.31 -2.63 -36.56
CA SER A 8 10.46 -2.93 -35.13
C SER A 8 9.33 -3.85 -34.67
N PRO A 9 9.58 -4.85 -33.81
CA PRO A 9 8.54 -5.72 -33.31
C PRO A 9 7.51 -4.91 -32.52
N ARG A 10 6.27 -4.87 -32.98
CA ARG A 10 5.14 -4.31 -32.25
C ARG A 10 4.96 -5.11 -30.97
N LYS A 11 5.01 -4.45 -29.78
CA LYS A 11 4.64 -5.03 -28.47
C LYS A 11 3.36 -5.85 -28.66
N LYS A 12 3.44 -7.15 -28.31
CA LYS A 12 2.43 -8.17 -28.63
C LYS A 12 1.03 -7.71 -28.19
N PRO A 13 0.02 -7.68 -29.09
CA PRO A 13 -1.36 -7.30 -28.79
C PRO A 13 -2.00 -8.16 -27.68
N GLN A 14 -1.56 -9.41 -27.55
CA GLN A 14 -2.01 -10.38 -26.55
C GLN A 14 -1.69 -9.97 -25.11
N GLN A 15 -0.53 -9.36 -24.83
CA GLN A 15 -0.19 -8.87 -23.49
C GLN A 15 -1.03 -7.65 -23.06
N ARG A 16 -1.41 -6.78 -24.00
CA ARG A 16 -2.27 -5.63 -23.68
C ARG A 16 -3.69 -6.06 -23.33
N ARG A 17 -4.26 -7.01 -24.13
CA ARG A 17 -5.59 -7.56 -23.87
C ARG A 17 -5.64 -8.34 -22.56
N SER A 18 -4.60 -9.12 -22.26
CA SER A 18 -4.48 -9.86 -21.00
C SER A 18 -4.45 -8.92 -19.81
N ARG A 19 -3.63 -7.86 -19.81
CA ARG A 19 -3.58 -6.87 -18.75
C ARG A 19 -4.91 -6.15 -18.58
N ALA A 20 -5.53 -5.71 -19.68
CA ALA A 20 -6.83 -5.05 -19.61
C ALA A 20 -7.92 -5.96 -19.00
N MET A 21 -7.90 -7.27 -19.30
CA MET A 21 -8.82 -8.23 -18.69
C MET A 21 -8.58 -8.39 -17.19
N VAL A 22 -7.33 -8.49 -16.76
CA VAL A 22 -6.98 -8.54 -15.33
C VAL A 22 -7.49 -7.30 -14.61
N GLU A 23 -7.28 -6.10 -15.17
CA GLU A 23 -7.80 -4.85 -14.57
C GLU A 23 -9.33 -4.85 -14.45
N VAL A 24 -10.04 -5.30 -15.48
CA VAL A 24 -11.51 -5.41 -15.45
C VAL A 24 -11.97 -6.38 -14.35
N LEU A 25 -11.31 -7.52 -14.20
CA LEU A 25 -11.64 -8.51 -13.17
C LEU A 25 -11.34 -8.01 -11.76
N VAL A 26 -10.19 -7.35 -11.56
CA VAL A 26 -9.81 -6.77 -10.27
C VAL A 26 -10.76 -5.62 -9.88
N GLU A 27 -11.16 -4.78 -10.83
CA GLU A 27 -12.16 -3.73 -10.61
C GLU A 27 -13.53 -4.30 -10.25
N ALA A 28 -14.00 -5.32 -10.98
CA ALA A 28 -15.26 -6.00 -10.68
C ALA A 28 -15.23 -6.65 -9.28
N THR A 29 -14.11 -7.31 -8.94
CA THR A 29 -13.90 -7.91 -7.60
C THR A 29 -13.99 -6.84 -6.51
N THR A 30 -13.33 -5.69 -6.71
CA THR A 30 -13.39 -4.57 -5.77
C THR A 30 -14.85 -4.11 -5.54
N ARG A 31 -15.63 -3.96 -6.62
CA ARG A 31 -17.05 -3.57 -6.51
C ARG A 31 -17.88 -4.60 -5.74
N VAL A 32 -17.67 -5.89 -6.01
CA VAL A 32 -18.37 -6.97 -5.29
C VAL A 32 -17.98 -6.96 -3.80
N LEU A 33 -16.70 -6.85 -3.48
CA LEU A 33 -16.22 -6.78 -2.09
C LEU A 33 -16.83 -5.62 -1.33
N LEU A 34 -16.91 -4.43 -1.95
CA LEU A 34 -17.48 -3.24 -1.32
C LEU A 34 -18.99 -3.29 -1.16
N LYS A 35 -19.70 -3.89 -2.11
CA LYS A 35 -21.16 -3.93 -2.14
C LYS A 35 -21.73 -5.13 -1.39
N ASP A 36 -21.21 -6.31 -1.72
CA ASP A 36 -21.81 -7.59 -1.35
C ASP A 36 -20.99 -8.29 -0.24
N GLY A 37 -19.77 -7.82 0.04
CA GLY A 37 -18.86 -8.39 1.03
C GLY A 37 -18.08 -9.61 0.53
N TYR A 38 -17.17 -10.13 1.37
CA TYR A 38 -16.29 -11.23 1.00
C TYR A 38 -17.03 -12.56 0.76
N GLU A 39 -18.02 -12.90 1.56
CA GLU A 39 -18.70 -14.20 1.43
C GLU A 39 -19.49 -14.30 0.10
N ALA A 40 -20.07 -13.20 -0.34
CA ALA A 40 -20.76 -13.11 -1.62
C ALA A 40 -19.82 -12.93 -2.83
N CYS A 41 -18.53 -12.67 -2.61
CA CYS A 41 -17.53 -12.51 -3.65
C CYS A 41 -17.12 -13.87 -4.22
N THR A 42 -17.91 -14.37 -5.17
CA THR A 42 -17.63 -15.62 -5.92
C THR A 42 -17.11 -15.31 -7.31
N THR A 43 -16.39 -16.24 -7.93
CA THR A 43 -15.93 -16.12 -9.33
C THR A 43 -17.08 -15.88 -10.30
N ASN A 44 -18.24 -16.52 -10.08
CA ASN A 44 -19.47 -16.29 -10.88
C ASN A 44 -19.98 -14.86 -10.72
N ARG A 45 -20.05 -14.35 -9.49
CA ARG A 45 -20.49 -12.99 -9.22
C ARG A 45 -19.56 -11.94 -9.83
N VAL A 46 -18.24 -12.19 -9.76
CA VAL A 46 -17.24 -11.33 -10.41
C VAL A 46 -17.40 -11.36 -11.94
N ALA A 47 -17.61 -12.54 -12.54
CA ALA A 47 -17.85 -12.66 -13.99
C ALA A 47 -19.07 -11.85 -14.43
N GLU A 48 -20.17 -11.96 -13.68
CA GLU A 48 -21.41 -11.19 -13.91
C GLU A 48 -21.15 -9.67 -13.88
N VAL A 49 -20.52 -9.18 -12.81
CA VAL A 49 -20.24 -7.74 -12.64
C VAL A 49 -19.22 -7.22 -13.66
N ALA A 50 -18.26 -8.06 -14.06
CA ALA A 50 -17.29 -7.75 -15.10
C ALA A 50 -17.85 -7.80 -16.52
N GLY A 51 -19.04 -8.41 -16.73
CA GLY A 51 -19.62 -8.60 -18.04
C GLY A 51 -18.85 -9.60 -18.93
N VAL A 52 -18.21 -10.61 -18.31
CA VAL A 52 -17.40 -11.62 -19.02
C VAL A 52 -17.88 -13.03 -18.71
N SER A 53 -17.47 -14.02 -19.54
CA SER A 53 -17.75 -15.41 -19.25
C SER A 53 -16.98 -15.91 -18.03
N ILE A 54 -17.54 -16.87 -17.29
CA ILE A 54 -16.84 -17.53 -16.17
C ILE A 54 -15.56 -18.22 -16.63
N GLY A 55 -15.53 -18.76 -17.84
CA GLY A 55 -14.31 -19.31 -18.44
C GLY A 55 -13.20 -18.27 -18.62
N SER A 56 -13.57 -17.01 -18.91
CA SER A 56 -12.61 -15.90 -18.99
C SER A 56 -12.02 -15.58 -17.60
N VAL A 57 -12.80 -15.68 -16.53
CA VAL A 57 -12.29 -15.50 -15.17
C VAL A 57 -11.26 -16.56 -14.84
N TYR A 58 -11.59 -17.83 -15.04
CA TYR A 58 -10.69 -18.96 -14.73
C TYR A 58 -9.39 -19.00 -15.55
N GLN A 59 -9.33 -18.31 -16.69
CA GLN A 59 -8.07 -18.13 -17.44
C GLN A 59 -7.04 -17.30 -16.68
N TYR A 60 -7.46 -16.41 -15.77
CA TYR A 60 -6.60 -15.49 -15.04
C TYR A 60 -6.55 -15.77 -13.54
N PHE A 61 -7.65 -16.21 -12.97
CA PHE A 61 -7.81 -16.41 -11.53
C PHE A 61 -8.47 -17.77 -11.25
N PRO A 62 -7.74 -18.71 -10.64
CA PRO A 62 -8.24 -20.06 -10.39
C PRO A 62 -9.35 -20.11 -9.34
N ASP A 63 -9.40 -19.12 -8.44
CA ASP A 63 -10.30 -19.11 -7.29
C ASP A 63 -10.60 -17.67 -6.81
N LYS A 64 -11.49 -17.57 -5.81
CA LYS A 64 -11.86 -16.31 -5.16
C LYS A 64 -10.68 -15.66 -4.44
N GLU A 65 -9.87 -16.46 -3.80
CA GLU A 65 -8.73 -16.03 -3.02
C GLU A 65 -7.70 -15.29 -3.88
N SER A 66 -7.42 -15.81 -5.07
CA SER A 66 -6.53 -15.16 -6.05
C SER A 66 -7.06 -13.82 -6.57
N LEU A 67 -8.39 -13.70 -6.75
CA LEU A 67 -9.04 -12.43 -7.09
C LEU A 67 -8.88 -11.40 -5.98
N VAL A 68 -9.12 -11.79 -4.72
CA VAL A 68 -8.99 -10.91 -3.55
C VAL A 68 -7.54 -10.51 -3.32
N LEU A 69 -6.60 -11.45 -3.52
CA LEU A 69 -5.17 -11.17 -3.46
C LEU A 69 -4.77 -10.12 -4.51
N ALA A 70 -5.26 -10.21 -5.75
CA ALA A 70 -4.98 -9.23 -6.78
C ALA A 70 -5.57 -7.84 -6.47
N VAL A 71 -6.74 -7.77 -5.81
CA VAL A 71 -7.29 -6.50 -5.31
C VAL A 71 -6.37 -5.91 -4.23
N MET A 72 -5.88 -6.74 -3.31
CA MET A 72 -4.94 -6.32 -2.27
C MET A 72 -3.63 -5.79 -2.87
N GLU A 73 -3.05 -6.52 -3.83
CA GLU A 73 -1.82 -6.12 -4.50
C GLU A 73 -1.98 -4.77 -5.21
N ARG A 74 -3.06 -4.60 -6.00
CA ARG A 74 -3.35 -3.33 -6.67
C ARG A 74 -3.53 -2.17 -5.67
N HIS A 75 -4.23 -2.42 -4.56
CA HIS A 75 -4.43 -1.41 -3.53
C HIS A 75 -3.10 -0.97 -2.90
N GLN A 76 -2.22 -1.91 -2.56
CA GLN A 76 -0.89 -1.63 -2.03
C GLN A 76 0.01 -0.89 -3.04
N GLU A 77 -0.02 -1.28 -4.31
CA GLU A 77 0.70 -0.57 -5.37
C GLU A 77 0.26 0.90 -5.49
N GLN A 78 -1.05 1.18 -5.38
CA GLN A 78 -1.59 2.55 -5.41
C GLN A 78 -1.11 3.36 -4.19
N LEU A 79 -1.16 2.79 -3.00
CA LEU A 79 -0.64 3.43 -1.78
C LEU A 79 0.86 3.71 -1.91
N GLN A 80 1.63 2.75 -2.41
CA GLN A 80 3.07 2.91 -2.63
C GLN A 80 3.38 4.04 -3.61
N ALA A 81 2.69 4.08 -4.74
CA ALA A 81 2.90 5.13 -5.74
C ALA A 81 2.65 6.53 -5.14
N ALA A 82 1.59 6.71 -4.35
CA ALA A 82 1.30 7.95 -3.66
C ALA A 82 2.39 8.33 -2.65
N MET A 83 2.92 7.35 -1.91
CA MET A 83 4.02 7.56 -0.94
C MET A 83 5.32 7.98 -1.61
N VAL A 84 5.69 7.35 -2.74
CA VAL A 84 6.90 7.72 -3.51
C VAL A 84 6.83 9.17 -3.99
N VAL A 85 5.69 9.59 -4.52
CA VAL A 85 5.48 10.98 -4.94
C VAL A 85 5.65 11.92 -3.75
N ARG A 86 5.00 11.63 -2.61
CA ARG A 86 5.08 12.47 -1.42
C ARG A 86 6.48 12.57 -0.85
N LEU A 87 7.23 11.46 -0.79
CA LEU A 87 8.64 11.47 -0.37
C LEU A 87 9.50 12.38 -1.26
N SER A 88 9.28 12.37 -2.56
CA SER A 88 10.04 13.23 -3.48
C SER A 88 9.73 14.73 -3.28
N GLU A 89 8.48 15.07 -2.99
CA GLU A 89 8.07 16.45 -2.67
C GLU A 89 8.69 16.96 -1.37
N LEU A 90 8.89 16.07 -0.41
CA LEU A 90 9.42 16.38 0.93
C LEU A 90 10.95 16.25 1.05
N ALA A 91 11.66 16.01 -0.05
CA ALA A 91 13.11 15.76 -0.04
C ALA A 91 13.93 16.90 0.62
N ASN A 92 13.46 18.15 0.55
CA ASN A 92 14.12 19.32 1.14
C ASN A 92 13.41 19.86 2.38
N ALA A 93 12.38 19.18 2.89
CA ALA A 93 11.68 19.59 4.09
C ALA A 93 12.51 19.26 5.34
N ASP A 94 12.33 20.02 6.41
CA ASP A 94 12.90 19.64 7.70
C ASP A 94 12.27 18.35 8.22
N LEU A 95 12.98 17.69 9.14
CA LEU A 95 12.58 16.38 9.67
C LEU A 95 11.15 16.36 10.24
N ALA A 96 10.78 17.38 11.00
CA ALA A 96 9.48 17.43 11.65
C ALA A 96 8.36 17.58 10.63
N THR A 97 8.54 18.50 9.67
CA THR A 97 7.61 18.72 8.56
C THR A 97 7.50 17.47 7.70
N ALA A 98 8.63 16.85 7.31
CA ALA A 98 8.61 15.64 6.48
C ALA A 98 7.86 14.49 7.16
N VAL A 99 8.10 14.24 8.44
CA VAL A 99 7.40 13.19 9.21
C VAL A 99 5.92 13.50 9.32
N HIS A 100 5.55 14.74 9.67
CA HIS A 100 4.16 15.15 9.83
C HIS A 100 3.36 15.00 8.53
N GLU A 101 3.89 15.52 7.44
CA GLU A 101 3.24 15.50 6.14
C GLU A 101 3.15 14.09 5.54
N MET A 102 4.18 13.27 5.75
CA MET A 102 4.16 11.88 5.32
C MET A 102 3.08 11.07 6.04
N LEU A 103 2.99 11.22 7.36
CA LEU A 103 1.95 10.56 8.16
C LEU A 103 0.55 11.08 7.80
N GLY A 104 0.42 12.38 7.52
CA GLY A 104 -0.82 12.96 7.00
C GLY A 104 -1.26 12.33 5.68
N ALA A 105 -0.34 12.18 4.72
CA ALA A 105 -0.61 11.53 3.45
C ALA A 105 -1.01 10.05 3.61
N MET A 106 -0.36 9.31 4.53
CA MET A 106 -0.74 7.93 4.84
C MET A 106 -2.15 7.83 5.41
N LEU A 107 -2.49 8.70 6.36
CA LEU A 107 -3.83 8.74 6.96
C LEU A 107 -4.89 9.12 5.93
N GLU A 108 -4.62 10.10 5.08
CA GLU A 108 -5.53 10.50 4.02
C GLU A 108 -5.77 9.36 3.02
N ALA A 109 -4.73 8.63 2.63
CA ALA A 109 -4.86 7.46 1.76
C ALA A 109 -5.80 6.38 2.38
N GLN A 110 -5.75 6.18 3.70
CA GLN A 110 -6.67 5.28 4.41
C GLN A 110 -8.12 5.79 4.39
N ARG A 111 -8.32 7.11 4.38
CA ARG A 111 -9.65 7.74 4.35
C ARG A 111 -10.33 7.65 2.98
N LEU A 112 -9.56 7.50 1.89
CA LEU A 112 -10.12 7.41 0.54
C LEU A 112 -10.98 6.15 0.34
N GLN A 113 -10.56 5.00 0.87
CA GLN A 113 -11.26 3.72 0.72
C GLN A 113 -11.29 2.90 2.02
N PRO A 114 -11.82 3.41 3.13
CA PRO A 114 -11.71 2.76 4.44
C PRO A 114 -12.43 1.41 4.49
N ARG A 115 -13.54 1.27 3.74
CA ARG A 115 -14.29 0.00 3.64
C ARG A 115 -13.47 -1.08 2.93
N LEU A 116 -12.82 -0.75 1.80
CA LEU A 116 -11.98 -1.71 1.09
C LEU A 116 -10.81 -2.15 1.96
N HIS A 117 -10.11 -1.20 2.55
CA HIS A 117 -8.97 -1.47 3.42
C HIS A 117 -9.34 -2.40 4.57
N ARG A 118 -10.46 -2.13 5.23
CA ARG A 118 -10.99 -2.97 6.31
C ARG A 118 -11.30 -4.39 5.84
N VAL A 119 -12.04 -4.54 4.73
CA VAL A 119 -12.37 -5.85 4.15
C VAL A 119 -11.10 -6.64 3.83
N LEU A 120 -10.09 -5.99 3.24
CA LEU A 120 -8.82 -6.64 2.91
C LEU A 120 -8.09 -7.09 4.18
N LEU A 121 -7.97 -6.24 5.21
CA LEU A 121 -7.34 -6.58 6.48
C LEU A 121 -8.04 -7.77 7.18
N GLU A 122 -9.36 -7.83 7.16
CA GLU A 122 -10.13 -8.93 7.75
C GLU A 122 -9.92 -10.26 7.01
N GLN A 123 -9.70 -10.22 5.68
CA GLN A 123 -9.60 -11.42 4.86
C GLN A 123 -8.17 -11.93 4.68
N VAL A 124 -7.16 -11.08 4.77
CA VAL A 124 -5.73 -11.43 4.61
C VAL A 124 -5.31 -12.66 5.44
N PRO A 125 -5.64 -12.76 6.75
CA PRO A 125 -5.30 -13.96 7.52
C PRO A 125 -6.03 -15.22 7.04
N ARG A 126 -7.30 -15.08 6.61
CA ARG A 126 -8.16 -16.19 6.19
C ARG A 126 -7.70 -16.82 4.88
N ILE A 127 -7.23 -16.02 3.95
CA ILE A 127 -6.73 -16.49 2.64
C ILE A 127 -5.23 -16.84 2.68
N GLY A 128 -4.59 -16.86 3.86
CA GLY A 128 -3.17 -17.16 4.00
C GLY A 128 -2.22 -16.13 3.37
N ALA A 129 -2.68 -14.92 3.13
CA ALA A 129 -1.94 -13.88 2.41
C ALA A 129 -1.08 -12.97 3.31
N LEU A 130 -0.95 -13.28 4.61
CA LEU A 130 -0.15 -12.47 5.56
C LEU A 130 1.29 -12.28 5.09
N ARG A 131 1.93 -13.35 4.63
CA ARG A 131 3.30 -13.25 4.11
C ARG A 131 3.37 -12.32 2.90
N ARG A 132 2.40 -12.43 1.98
CA ARG A 132 2.35 -11.59 0.78
C ARG A 132 2.10 -10.12 1.14
N LEU A 133 1.23 -9.85 2.11
CA LEU A 133 1.03 -8.48 2.62
C LEU A 133 2.33 -7.91 3.21
N HIS A 134 3.05 -8.68 4.02
CA HIS A 134 4.33 -8.24 4.58
C HIS A 134 5.41 -8.01 3.50
N GLU A 135 5.44 -8.83 2.44
CA GLU A 135 6.33 -8.62 1.30
C GLU A 135 6.03 -7.31 0.57
N LEU A 136 4.73 -7.02 0.35
CA LEU A 136 4.28 -5.77 -0.28
C LEU A 136 4.60 -4.55 0.60
N ASN A 137 4.32 -4.62 1.88
CA ASN A 137 4.64 -3.56 2.83
C ASN A 137 6.16 -3.35 2.95
N GLY A 138 6.94 -4.42 2.91
CA GLY A 138 8.41 -4.35 2.94
C GLY A 138 9.04 -3.58 1.77
N GLN A 139 8.31 -3.36 0.68
CA GLN A 139 8.80 -2.56 -0.46
C GLN A 139 9.01 -1.07 -0.13
N TYR A 140 8.41 -0.57 0.94
CA TYR A 140 8.66 0.80 1.42
C TYR A 140 9.96 0.93 2.20
N ALA A 141 10.44 -0.16 2.81
CA ALA A 141 11.58 -0.12 3.71
C ALA A 141 12.84 0.50 3.08
N PRO A 142 13.25 0.15 1.84
CA PRO A 142 14.40 0.77 1.21
C PRO A 142 14.25 2.29 0.99
N LEU A 143 13.02 2.77 0.74
CA LEU A 143 12.76 4.19 0.53
C LEU A 143 12.88 4.96 1.85
N VAL A 144 12.29 4.43 2.92
CA VAL A 144 12.38 5.01 4.27
C VAL A 144 13.81 4.95 4.76
N GLU A 145 14.53 3.84 4.56
CA GLU A 145 15.94 3.68 4.91
C GLU A 145 16.82 4.72 4.21
N ALA A 146 16.67 4.89 2.89
CA ALA A 146 17.42 5.88 2.12
C ALA A 146 17.14 7.31 2.61
N TRP A 147 15.88 7.61 2.94
CA TRP A 147 15.51 8.90 3.51
C TRP A 147 16.14 9.12 4.90
N LEU A 148 16.11 8.11 5.78
CA LEU A 148 16.76 8.17 7.09
C LEU A 148 18.27 8.33 6.97
N GLU A 149 18.92 7.69 5.98
CA GLU A 149 20.36 7.82 5.74
C GLU A 149 20.74 9.24 5.31
N THR A 150 19.92 9.90 4.46
CA THR A 150 20.18 11.30 4.06
C THR A 150 20.07 12.30 5.22
N HIS A 151 19.33 11.95 6.28
CA HIS A 151 19.17 12.81 7.45
C HIS A 151 19.95 12.32 8.69
N ARG A 152 20.86 11.37 8.51
CA ARG A 152 21.53 10.64 9.60
C ARG A 152 22.16 11.54 10.66
N ASP A 153 22.79 12.64 10.24
CA ASP A 153 23.45 13.59 11.15
C ASP A 153 22.49 14.31 12.10
N GLN A 154 21.20 14.31 11.78
CA GLN A 154 20.14 14.92 12.59
C GLN A 154 19.42 13.89 13.47
N LEU A 155 19.71 12.58 13.27
CA LEU A 155 18.98 11.49 13.90
C LEU A 155 19.80 10.80 14.98
N GLY A 156 19.13 10.40 16.06
CA GLY A 156 19.73 9.61 17.15
C GLY A 156 19.69 8.09 16.92
N ILE A 157 19.59 7.65 15.67
CA ILE A 157 19.50 6.24 15.30
C ILE A 157 20.89 5.67 14.96
N THR A 158 21.12 4.42 15.33
CA THR A 158 22.38 3.74 15.04
C THR A 158 22.35 2.93 13.74
N ASN A 159 21.17 2.42 13.37
CA ASN A 159 20.97 1.57 12.20
C ASN A 159 19.70 1.98 11.45
N PRO A 160 19.81 2.68 10.30
CA PRO A 160 18.68 3.15 9.50
C PRO A 160 17.75 2.03 9.01
N SER A 161 18.31 0.86 8.66
CA SER A 161 17.50 -0.28 8.18
C SER A 161 16.59 -0.82 9.29
N VAL A 162 17.13 -1.00 10.49
CA VAL A 162 16.34 -1.43 11.66
C VAL A 162 15.32 -0.35 12.04
N ALA A 163 15.72 0.92 11.99
CA ALA A 163 14.82 2.04 12.29
C ALA A 163 13.67 2.11 11.29
N ALA A 164 13.92 1.97 9.99
CA ALA A 164 12.89 1.91 8.96
C ALA A 164 11.91 0.77 9.24
N TRP A 165 12.41 -0.43 9.52
CA TRP A 165 11.57 -1.59 9.82
C TRP A 165 10.67 -1.37 11.06
N VAL A 166 11.24 -0.84 12.14
CA VAL A 166 10.49 -0.53 13.39
C VAL A 166 9.42 0.54 13.14
N LEU A 167 9.77 1.63 12.44
CA LEU A 167 8.84 2.73 12.16
C LEU A 167 7.67 2.28 11.28
N ILE A 168 7.97 1.55 10.21
CA ILE A 168 6.93 1.01 9.31
C ILE A 168 5.99 0.10 10.10
N GLY A 169 6.52 -0.88 10.82
CA GLY A 169 5.71 -1.81 11.61
C GLY A 169 4.88 -1.12 12.70
N ALA A 170 5.44 -0.10 13.38
CA ALA A 170 4.71 0.65 14.40
C ALA A 170 3.55 1.46 13.79
N VAL A 171 3.79 2.18 12.70
CA VAL A 171 2.76 3.00 12.04
C VAL A 171 1.67 2.12 11.43
N GLU A 172 2.05 1.08 10.69
CA GLU A 172 1.09 0.13 10.08
C GLU A 172 0.26 -0.60 11.13
N GLY A 173 0.89 -1.04 12.22
CA GLY A 173 0.20 -1.70 13.32
C GLY A 173 -0.85 -0.81 13.98
N VAL A 174 -0.54 0.47 14.20
CA VAL A 174 -1.50 1.45 14.71
C VAL A 174 -2.63 1.69 13.70
N LEU A 175 -2.30 1.89 12.42
CA LEU A 175 -3.30 2.12 11.36
C LEU A 175 -4.25 0.94 11.22
N ALA A 176 -3.73 -0.29 11.14
CA ALA A 176 -4.54 -1.50 11.06
C ALA A 176 -5.50 -1.62 12.25
N ARG A 177 -5.00 -1.35 13.46
CA ARG A 177 -5.80 -1.40 14.67
C ARG A 177 -6.89 -0.32 14.70
N VAL A 178 -6.57 0.90 14.28
CA VAL A 178 -7.54 2.01 14.21
C VAL A 178 -8.65 1.69 13.22
N LEU A 179 -8.32 1.18 12.04
CA LEU A 179 -9.31 0.78 11.04
C LEU A 179 -10.29 -0.29 11.56
N MET A 180 -9.80 -1.21 12.37
CA MET A 180 -10.60 -2.30 12.91
C MET A 180 -11.43 -1.89 14.14
N GLU A 181 -10.84 -1.12 15.06
CA GLU A 181 -11.43 -0.85 16.37
C GLU A 181 -12.03 0.55 16.51
N LYS A 182 -11.44 1.56 15.86
CA LYS A 182 -11.75 2.99 16.05
C LYS A 182 -11.70 3.80 14.75
N PRO A 183 -12.41 3.39 13.69
CA PRO A 183 -12.30 4.03 12.37
C PRO A 183 -12.58 5.55 12.39
N GLY A 184 -13.44 6.04 13.28
CA GLY A 184 -13.71 7.47 13.43
C GLY A 184 -12.50 8.31 13.85
N TRP A 185 -11.45 7.70 14.43
CA TRP A 185 -10.22 8.44 14.76
C TRP A 185 -9.43 8.89 13.53
N LEU A 186 -9.62 8.22 12.39
CA LEU A 186 -9.02 8.66 11.13
C LEU A 186 -9.58 10.03 10.70
N GLU A 187 -10.85 10.33 11.02
CA GLU A 187 -11.51 11.57 10.59
C GLU A 187 -11.16 12.78 11.45
N LEU A 188 -10.77 12.56 12.71
CA LEU A 188 -10.57 13.62 13.70
C LEU A 188 -9.20 14.32 13.64
N GLY A 189 -8.29 13.90 12.76
CA GLY A 189 -6.92 14.47 12.68
C GLY A 189 -6.01 14.19 13.89
N LEU A 190 -6.56 13.73 15.01
CA LEU A 190 -5.83 13.49 16.25
C LEU A 190 -4.71 12.46 16.12
N LEU A 191 -4.92 11.46 15.27
CA LEU A 191 -3.98 10.36 15.09
C LEU A 191 -2.66 10.84 14.46
N GLN A 192 -2.72 11.83 13.57
CA GLN A 192 -1.53 12.37 12.91
C GLN A 192 -0.56 12.99 13.90
N GLU A 193 -1.04 13.81 14.86
CA GLU A 193 -0.20 14.42 15.89
C GLU A 193 0.46 13.37 16.80
N HIS A 194 -0.31 12.35 17.22
CA HIS A 194 0.21 11.28 18.07
C HIS A 194 1.26 10.44 17.35
N LEU A 195 1.04 10.07 16.10
CA LEU A 195 2.01 9.33 15.30
C LEU A 195 3.25 10.18 15.00
N THR A 196 3.08 11.46 14.65
CA THR A 196 4.19 12.39 14.43
C THR A 196 5.08 12.47 15.66
N ARG A 197 4.48 12.66 16.84
CA ARG A 197 5.23 12.68 18.11
C ARG A 197 5.94 11.36 18.40
N LEU A 198 5.27 10.22 18.16
CA LEU A 198 5.87 8.89 18.32
C LEU A 198 7.12 8.74 17.44
N VAL A 199 6.99 9.01 16.15
CA VAL A 199 8.07 8.87 15.17
C VAL A 199 9.22 9.83 15.47
N LEU A 200 8.94 11.11 15.73
CA LEU A 200 9.96 12.10 16.06
C LEU A 200 10.68 11.76 17.36
N SER A 201 9.96 11.29 18.38
CA SER A 201 10.60 10.87 19.64
C SER A 201 11.53 9.68 19.48
N TYR A 202 11.25 8.80 18.55
CA TYR A 202 12.12 7.68 18.22
C TYR A 202 13.35 8.13 17.41
N LEU A 203 13.16 9.04 16.48
CA LEU A 203 14.21 9.51 15.55
C LEU A 203 15.16 10.53 16.19
N GLN A 204 14.67 11.34 17.13
CA GLN A 204 15.49 12.39 17.73
C GLN A 204 16.51 11.82 18.72
N PRO A 205 17.74 12.36 18.75
CA PRO A 205 18.71 11.98 19.75
C PRO A 205 18.16 12.30 21.15
N ASN A 206 18.29 11.35 22.07
CA ASN A 206 17.94 11.55 23.47
C ASN A 206 18.85 12.63 24.08
N VAL A 207 18.45 13.88 24.04
CA VAL A 207 19.16 15.03 24.67
C VAL A 207 19.25 14.89 26.21
N ARG A 208 18.69 13.82 26.81
CA ARG A 208 18.63 13.63 28.26
C ARG A 208 19.64 12.63 28.85
N ARG A 209 20.80 12.39 28.24
CA ARG A 209 21.85 11.57 28.87
C ARG A 209 23.19 12.30 29.04
N SER A 210 23.17 13.58 29.37
CA SER A 210 24.38 14.30 29.86
C SER A 210 24.09 15.12 31.07
N LYS A 211 23.72 14.44 32.18
CA LYS A 211 23.89 14.96 33.55
C LYS A 211 23.93 13.76 34.49
N ARG A 212 25.06 13.10 34.58
CA ARG A 212 25.60 12.48 35.77
C ARG A 212 27.11 12.33 35.63
#